data_fa11b33d72a6016db170b3f6832c8bb6
#
_entry.id   fa11b33d72a6016db170b3f6832c8bb6
#
_cell.length_a   1.000
_cell.length_b   1.000
_cell.length_c   1.000
_cell.angle_alpha   90.00
_cell.angle_beta   90.00
_cell.angle_gamma   90.00
#
_symmetry.space_group_name_H-M   'P 1'
#
loop_
_entity.id
_entity.type
_entity.pdbx_description
1 polymer ?
#
loop_
_entity_poly.entity_id
_entity_poly.type
_entity_poly.pdbx_seq_one_letter_code
_entity_poly.pdbx_strand_id
1 'polypeptide(L)'
;MTFEEGIDMMKKVQVSKNEMDHTSRGIFQYASRKPVKMLKGGHGERNIQYLRRHRLSHNINMIDSNGVRHGQIDCHKRPHERIPNGHVWFPEKWSDATIARAGEYVANLKRNAKQKDHVPMHGKYKEVHVVTYKARGRICGICPKFKQKK
;
A
#
# COMPACT_ATOMS: atom_id res chain seq x y z
N MET A 1 23.73 -18.33 11.01
CA MET A 1 23.52 -16.88 11.12
C MET A 1 24.70 -16.25 11.88
N THR A 2 25.26 -15.18 11.33
CA THR A 2 26.31 -14.44 12.04
C THR A 2 25.68 -13.53 13.10
N PHE A 3 26.52 -13.03 14.00
CA PHE A 3 26.10 -12.07 15.01
C PHE A 3 25.53 -10.79 14.36
N GLU A 4 26.17 -10.31 13.31
CA GLU A 4 25.73 -9.11 12.59
C GLU A 4 24.38 -9.32 11.91
N GLU A 5 24.16 -10.48 11.30
CA GLU A 5 22.87 -10.79 10.69
C GLU A 5 21.77 -10.84 11.75
N GLY A 6 22.04 -11.37 12.93
CA GLY A 6 21.06 -11.40 14.01
C GLY A 6 20.69 -10.01 14.49
N ILE A 7 21.67 -9.12 14.60
CA ILE A 7 21.40 -7.72 14.99
C ILE A 7 20.57 -7.01 13.92
N ASP A 8 20.91 -7.20 12.66
CA ASP A 8 20.18 -6.59 11.56
C ASP A 8 18.72 -7.05 11.54
N MET A 9 18.48 -8.35 11.75
CA MET A 9 17.11 -8.87 11.82
C MET A 9 16.32 -8.26 12.98
N MET A 10 16.94 -8.03 14.11
CA MET A 10 16.29 -7.42 15.28
C MET A 10 15.91 -5.95 15.04
N LYS A 11 16.62 -5.27 14.13
CA LYS A 11 16.41 -3.87 13.82
C LYS A 11 15.57 -3.66 12.55
N LYS A 12 15.09 -4.73 11.92
CA LYS A 12 14.31 -4.59 10.69
C LYS A 12 12.98 -3.90 10.96
N VAL A 13 12.64 -3.01 10.06
CA VAL A 13 11.34 -2.33 10.07
C VAL A 13 10.29 -3.33 9.60
N GLN A 14 9.22 -3.45 10.36
CA GLN A 14 8.14 -4.40 10.08
C GLN A 14 6.80 -3.70 10.00
N VAL A 15 5.82 -4.39 9.40
CA VAL A 15 4.46 -3.91 9.33
C VAL A 15 3.58 -4.73 10.27
N SER A 16 2.73 -4.03 11.05
CA SER A 16 1.78 -4.71 11.94
C SER A 16 0.57 -5.21 11.15
N LYS A 17 -0.16 -6.16 11.75
CA LYS A 17 -1.40 -6.65 11.16
C LYS A 17 -2.40 -5.51 10.94
N ASN A 18 -2.51 -4.62 11.90
CA ASN A 18 -3.43 -3.49 11.82
C ASN A 18 -3.10 -2.58 10.63
N GLU A 19 -1.81 -2.26 10.45
CA GLU A 19 -1.37 -1.46 9.32
C GLU A 19 -1.58 -2.20 7.99
N MET A 20 -1.46 -3.53 7.97
CA MET A 20 -1.76 -4.30 6.77
C MET A 20 -3.24 -4.23 6.41
N ASP A 21 -4.14 -4.27 7.39
CA ASP A 21 -5.56 -4.07 7.12
C ASP A 21 -5.81 -2.70 6.51
N HIS A 22 -5.15 -1.66 7.02
CA HIS A 22 -5.28 -0.29 6.48
C HIS A 22 -4.72 -0.21 5.05
N THR A 23 -3.54 -0.76 4.84
CA THR A 23 -2.89 -0.72 3.53
C THR A 23 -3.66 -1.53 2.49
N SER A 24 -4.12 -2.71 2.83
CA SER A 24 -4.76 -3.63 1.89
C SER A 24 -6.24 -3.30 1.69
N ARG A 25 -7.03 -3.31 2.76
CA ARG A 25 -8.48 -3.05 2.69
C ARG A 25 -8.80 -1.56 2.63
N GLY A 26 -8.09 -0.75 3.41
CA GLY A 26 -8.35 0.69 3.56
C GLY A 26 -9.02 1.03 4.87
N ILE A 27 -8.95 2.32 5.21
CA ILE A 27 -9.63 2.89 6.36
C ILE A 27 -10.88 3.61 5.85
N PHE A 28 -12.04 3.29 6.43
CA PHE A 28 -13.32 3.85 6.02
C PHE A 28 -13.99 4.61 7.16
N GLN A 29 -14.74 5.63 6.79
CA GLN A 29 -15.68 6.28 7.68
C GLN A 29 -17.03 5.58 7.53
N TYR A 30 -17.70 5.32 8.64
CA TYR A 30 -18.96 4.58 8.68
C TYR A 30 -20.11 5.48 9.10
N ALA A 31 -21.29 5.22 8.53
CA ALA A 31 -22.56 5.80 8.97
C ALA A 31 -23.57 4.66 9.06
N SER A 32 -24.25 4.54 10.23
CA SER A 32 -25.21 3.46 10.47
C SER A 32 -24.61 2.07 10.18
N ARG A 33 -23.36 1.87 10.61
CA ARG A 33 -22.61 0.61 10.44
C ARG A 33 -22.25 0.25 8.99
N LYS A 34 -22.41 1.19 8.06
CA LYS A 34 -22.04 0.99 6.66
C LYS A 34 -20.87 1.89 6.29
N PRO A 35 -19.90 1.38 5.51
CA PRO A 35 -18.83 2.25 5.03
C PRO A 35 -19.41 3.23 4.00
N VAL A 36 -19.11 4.52 4.19
CA VAL A 36 -19.64 5.57 3.30
C VAL A 36 -18.54 6.37 2.62
N LYS A 37 -17.34 6.39 3.17
CA LYS A 37 -16.23 7.16 2.63
C LYS A 37 -14.92 6.46 2.91
N MET A 38 -14.06 6.35 1.90
CA MET A 38 -12.71 5.83 2.10
C MET A 38 -11.76 6.97 2.45
N LEU A 39 -11.05 6.82 3.54
CA LEU A 39 -10.19 7.87 4.07
C LEU A 39 -8.74 7.70 3.65
N LYS A 40 -8.24 6.45 3.59
CA LYS A 40 -6.81 6.20 3.46
C LYS A 40 -6.53 4.73 3.12
N GLY A 41 -5.38 4.48 2.50
CA GLY A 41 -4.93 3.11 2.20
C GLY A 41 -5.71 2.44 1.09
N GLY A 42 -5.99 1.16 1.23
CA GLY A 42 -6.81 0.42 0.27
C GLY A 42 -6.09 0.10 -1.04
N HIS A 43 -4.89 -0.46 -0.98
CA HIS A 43 -4.09 -0.73 -2.18
C HIS A 43 -4.01 -2.21 -2.55
N GLY A 44 -4.65 -3.09 -1.78
CA GLY A 44 -4.68 -4.52 -2.08
C GLY A 44 -5.99 -4.95 -2.71
N GLU A 45 -6.02 -6.21 -3.15
CA GLU A 45 -7.24 -6.81 -3.70
C GLU A 45 -8.38 -6.80 -2.69
N ARG A 46 -8.07 -6.88 -1.39
CA ARG A 46 -9.07 -6.78 -0.33
C ARG A 46 -9.88 -5.49 -0.40
N ASN A 47 -9.26 -4.39 -0.84
CA ASN A 47 -9.97 -3.13 -1.01
C ASN A 47 -11.05 -3.26 -2.10
N ILE A 48 -10.69 -3.83 -3.24
CA ILE A 48 -11.63 -4.00 -4.35
C ILE A 48 -12.78 -4.91 -3.93
N GLN A 49 -12.48 -6.01 -3.25
CA GLN A 49 -13.51 -6.92 -2.76
C GLN A 49 -14.41 -6.23 -1.73
N TYR A 50 -13.85 -5.42 -0.86
CA TYR A 50 -14.62 -4.66 0.13
C TYR A 50 -15.55 -3.65 -0.54
N LEU A 51 -15.04 -2.91 -1.54
CA LEU A 51 -15.84 -1.96 -2.30
C LEU A 51 -17.01 -2.67 -3.01
N ARG A 52 -16.75 -3.83 -3.61
CA ARG A 52 -17.79 -4.62 -4.27
C ARG A 52 -18.84 -5.12 -3.29
N ARG A 53 -18.41 -5.65 -2.15
CA ARG A 53 -19.31 -6.17 -1.11
C ARG A 53 -20.28 -5.11 -0.63
N HIS A 54 -19.79 -3.89 -0.47
CA HIS A 54 -20.59 -2.78 0.05
C HIS A 54 -21.19 -1.90 -1.05
N ARG A 55 -21.07 -2.31 -2.30
CA ARG A 55 -21.62 -1.61 -3.47
C ARG A 55 -21.14 -0.17 -3.56
N LEU A 56 -19.87 0.05 -3.23
CA LEU A 56 -19.22 1.35 -3.34
C LEU A 56 -18.63 1.49 -4.74
N SER A 57 -19.01 2.56 -5.44
CA SER A 57 -18.65 2.76 -6.84
C SER A 57 -17.16 2.97 -7.02
N HIS A 58 -16.58 2.25 -7.95
CA HIS A 58 -15.17 2.33 -8.31
C HIS A 58 -14.97 1.80 -9.71
N ASN A 59 -13.84 2.14 -10.32
CA ASN A 59 -13.46 1.56 -11.60
C ASN A 59 -11.97 1.30 -11.66
N ILE A 60 -11.59 0.37 -12.51
CA ILE A 60 -10.20 0.11 -12.90
C ILE A 60 -10.13 0.42 -14.38
N ASN A 61 -9.41 1.50 -14.74
CA ASN A 61 -9.36 1.96 -16.12
C ASN A 61 -8.05 1.69 -16.84
N MET A 62 -7.03 1.20 -16.11
CA MET A 62 -5.75 0.83 -16.70
C MET A 62 -5.06 -0.21 -15.84
N ILE A 63 -4.39 -1.17 -16.50
CA ILE A 63 -3.55 -2.16 -15.82
C ILE A 63 -2.20 -2.13 -16.50
N ASP A 64 -1.15 -1.86 -15.72
CA ASP A 64 0.21 -1.87 -16.24
C ASP A 64 0.64 -3.30 -16.58
N SER A 65 1.68 -3.44 -17.40
CA SER A 65 2.19 -4.75 -17.80
C SER A 65 2.62 -5.62 -16.62
N ASN A 66 2.99 -5.00 -15.50
CA ASN A 66 3.38 -5.72 -14.29
C ASN A 66 2.18 -6.02 -13.36
N GLY A 67 0.97 -5.66 -13.77
CA GLY A 67 -0.25 -5.95 -13.01
C GLY A 67 -0.74 -4.84 -12.09
N VAL A 68 -0.02 -3.75 -11.94
CA VAL A 68 -0.46 -2.61 -11.12
C VAL A 68 -1.69 -1.99 -11.77
N ARG A 69 -2.73 -1.77 -10.98
CA ARG A 69 -4.03 -1.31 -11.46
C ARG A 69 -4.26 0.14 -11.08
N HIS A 70 -4.90 0.88 -11.97
CA HIS A 70 -5.22 2.30 -11.80
C HIS A 70 -6.70 2.52 -12.02
N GLY A 71 -7.28 3.40 -11.23
CA GLY A 71 -8.69 3.73 -11.39
C GLY A 71 -9.14 4.79 -10.39
N GLN A 72 -10.43 4.82 -10.13
CA GLN A 72 -11.04 5.77 -9.21
C GLN A 72 -11.92 5.06 -8.20
N ILE A 73 -12.01 5.66 -7.02
CA ILE A 73 -12.93 5.25 -5.96
C ILE A 73 -13.79 6.49 -5.67
N ASP A 74 -15.07 6.40 -6.00
CA ASP A 74 -15.96 7.57 -5.92
C ASP A 74 -16.12 8.09 -4.50
N CYS A 75 -16.17 7.19 -3.52
CA CYS A 75 -16.32 7.58 -2.12
C CYS A 75 -15.00 7.95 -1.44
N HIS A 76 -13.89 8.03 -2.17
CA HIS A 76 -12.62 8.48 -1.60
C HIS A 76 -12.76 9.94 -1.15
N LYS A 77 -12.19 10.28 0.03
CA LYS A 77 -12.30 11.63 0.58
C LYS A 77 -11.75 12.73 -0.34
N ARG A 78 -10.87 12.38 -1.27
CA ARG A 78 -10.29 13.32 -2.24
C ARG A 78 -10.32 12.76 -3.65
N PRO A 79 -11.49 12.39 -4.17
CA PRO A 79 -11.55 11.75 -5.49
C PRO A 79 -11.06 12.66 -6.62
N HIS A 80 -11.36 13.95 -6.53
CA HIS A 80 -10.99 14.92 -7.58
C HIS A 80 -9.53 15.32 -7.54
N GLU A 81 -8.92 15.37 -6.36
CA GLU A 81 -7.51 15.71 -6.23
C GLU A 81 -6.60 14.62 -6.80
N ARG A 82 -7.12 13.40 -6.95
CA ARG A 82 -6.36 12.27 -7.49
C ARG A 82 -6.49 12.12 -9.00
N ILE A 83 -7.34 12.92 -9.65
CA ILE A 83 -7.44 12.94 -11.10
C ILE A 83 -6.38 13.91 -11.66
N PRO A 84 -5.62 13.53 -12.70
CA PRO A 84 -5.69 12.31 -13.48
C PRO A 84 -5.03 11.09 -12.84
N ASN A 85 -4.36 11.27 -11.70
CA ASN A 85 -3.54 10.22 -11.11
C ASN A 85 -4.37 9.04 -10.58
N GLY A 86 -5.54 9.34 -9.97
CA GLY A 86 -6.42 8.29 -9.50
C GLY A 86 -5.87 7.49 -8.33
N HIS A 87 -6.50 6.37 -8.07
CA HIS A 87 -6.08 5.40 -7.06
C HIS A 87 -5.31 4.27 -7.72
N VAL A 88 -4.36 3.66 -7.00
CA VAL A 88 -3.57 2.54 -7.51
C VAL A 88 -3.71 1.34 -6.59
N TRP A 89 -3.72 0.16 -7.18
CA TRP A 89 -3.75 -1.11 -6.46
C TRP A 89 -2.61 -1.99 -6.90
N PHE A 90 -2.09 -2.80 -5.97
CA PHE A 90 -1.14 -3.85 -6.28
C PHE A 90 -1.76 -4.87 -7.23
N PRO A 91 -0.95 -5.70 -7.90
CA PRO A 91 -1.49 -6.74 -8.78
C PRO A 91 -2.53 -7.61 -8.07
N GLU A 92 -3.56 -8.02 -8.80
CA GLU A 92 -4.66 -8.80 -8.26
C GLU A 92 -4.19 -10.05 -7.49
N LYS A 93 -3.13 -10.68 -7.98
CA LYS A 93 -2.62 -11.91 -7.40
C LYS A 93 -1.79 -11.71 -6.12
N TRP A 94 -1.47 -10.47 -5.78
CA TRP A 94 -0.70 -10.21 -4.57
C TRP A 94 -1.57 -10.35 -3.34
N SER A 95 -1.19 -11.29 -2.48
CA SER A 95 -1.82 -11.43 -1.16
C SER A 95 -1.34 -10.34 -0.21
N ASP A 96 -2.01 -10.21 0.93
CA ASP A 96 -1.55 -9.32 2.00
C ASP A 96 -0.12 -9.66 2.43
N ALA A 97 0.21 -10.95 2.50
CA ALA A 97 1.56 -11.39 2.85
C ALA A 97 2.60 -10.89 1.83
N THR A 98 2.26 -10.90 0.54
CA THR A 98 3.16 -10.39 -0.49
C THR A 98 3.33 -8.88 -0.37
N ILE A 99 2.25 -8.15 -0.13
CA ILE A 99 2.31 -6.69 0.07
C ILE A 99 3.17 -6.38 1.30
N ALA A 100 2.99 -7.10 2.39
CA ALA A 100 3.77 -6.92 3.61
C ALA A 100 5.26 -7.12 3.34
N ARG A 101 5.61 -8.21 2.65
CA ARG A 101 7.00 -8.51 2.30
C ARG A 101 7.59 -7.43 1.40
N ALA A 102 6.81 -6.93 0.45
CA ALA A 102 7.26 -5.85 -0.43
C ALA A 102 7.59 -4.58 0.35
N GLY A 103 6.71 -4.16 1.25
CA GLY A 103 6.95 -2.99 2.08
C GLY A 103 8.16 -3.17 3.00
N GLU A 104 8.26 -4.32 3.63
CA GLU A 104 9.39 -4.61 4.53
C GLU A 104 10.70 -4.67 3.76
N TYR A 105 10.69 -5.28 2.58
CA TYR A 105 11.87 -5.33 1.72
C TYR A 105 12.35 -3.91 1.37
N VAL A 106 11.44 -3.06 0.93
CA VAL A 106 11.77 -1.69 0.53
C VAL A 106 12.26 -0.87 1.73
N ALA A 107 11.56 -0.96 2.86
CA ALA A 107 11.93 -0.20 4.06
C ALA A 107 13.30 -0.58 4.60
N ASN A 108 13.71 -1.83 4.40
CA ASN A 108 14.99 -2.35 4.91
C ASN A 108 16.11 -2.30 3.87
N LEU A 109 15.89 -1.74 2.69
CA LEU A 109 16.99 -1.48 1.76
C LEU A 109 17.98 -0.52 2.39
N LYS A 110 19.27 -0.78 2.17
CA LYS A 110 20.34 -0.01 2.77
C LYS A 110 20.18 1.50 2.49
N ARG A 111 19.79 1.87 1.27
CA ARG A 111 19.59 3.27 0.89
C ARG A 111 18.43 3.94 1.61
N ASN A 112 17.51 3.15 2.19
CA ASN A 112 16.34 3.68 2.91
C ASN A 112 16.52 3.65 4.43
N ALA A 113 17.62 3.09 4.93
CA ALA A 113 17.81 2.85 6.36
C ALA A 113 17.75 4.11 7.21
N LYS A 114 18.18 5.24 6.66
CA LYS A 114 18.24 6.52 7.40
C LYS A 114 17.11 7.48 7.05
N GLN A 115 16.11 7.03 6.29
CA GLN A 115 14.98 7.90 5.97
C GLN A 115 14.21 8.26 7.22
N LYS A 116 13.74 9.50 7.24
CA LYS A 116 12.93 10.03 8.32
C LYS A 116 11.51 9.49 8.24
N ASP A 117 10.79 9.57 9.36
CA ASP A 117 9.38 9.23 9.39
C ASP A 117 8.59 10.04 8.36
N HIS A 118 7.59 9.40 7.75
CA HIS A 118 6.68 10.00 6.77
C HIS A 118 7.33 10.46 5.47
N VAL A 119 8.60 10.12 5.23
CA VAL A 119 9.28 10.38 3.96
C VAL A 119 9.19 9.12 3.09
N PRO A 120 8.81 9.26 1.80
CA PRO A 120 8.68 8.08 0.93
C PRO A 120 9.99 7.30 0.81
N MET A 121 9.89 6.00 0.96
CA MET A 121 10.97 5.06 0.69
C MET A 121 10.59 4.28 -0.56
N HIS A 122 11.49 4.25 -1.55
CA HIS A 122 11.23 3.65 -2.85
C HIS A 122 12.04 2.38 -3.05
N GLY A 123 11.45 1.44 -3.77
CA GLY A 123 12.15 0.22 -4.15
C GLY A 123 11.33 -0.60 -5.13
N LYS A 124 11.94 -1.64 -5.67
CA LYS A 124 11.29 -2.53 -6.64
C LYS A 124 11.23 -3.94 -6.05
N TYR A 125 10.05 -4.52 -6.05
CA TYR A 125 9.82 -5.87 -5.53
C TYR A 125 8.94 -6.64 -6.52
N LYS A 126 9.40 -7.81 -6.98
CA LYS A 126 8.69 -8.62 -7.98
C LYS A 126 8.19 -7.77 -9.16
N GLU A 127 9.08 -6.99 -9.73
CA GLU A 127 8.82 -6.14 -10.90
C GLU A 127 7.86 -4.97 -10.66
N VAL A 128 7.48 -4.72 -9.41
CA VAL A 128 6.58 -3.62 -9.05
C VAL A 128 7.37 -2.57 -8.27
N HIS A 129 7.27 -1.31 -8.71
CA HIS A 129 7.82 -0.18 -7.96
C HIS A 129 6.90 0.11 -6.78
N VAL A 130 7.46 0.06 -5.57
CA VAL A 130 6.73 0.16 -4.31
C VAL A 130 7.19 1.39 -3.57
N VAL A 131 6.25 2.08 -2.95
CA VAL A 131 6.52 3.19 -2.05
C VAL A 131 6.02 2.79 -0.66
N THR A 132 6.86 2.97 0.34
CA THR A 132 6.46 2.70 1.71
C THR A 132 6.90 3.83 2.63
N TYR A 133 6.25 3.94 3.76
CA TYR A 133 6.51 4.98 4.76
C TYR A 133 6.67 4.34 6.12
N LYS A 134 7.44 4.98 6.98
CA LYS A 134 7.58 4.50 8.36
C LYS A 134 7.23 5.61 9.34
N ALA A 135 6.86 5.19 10.54
CA ALA A 135 6.66 6.06 11.68
C ALA A 135 7.03 5.27 12.93
N ARG A 136 7.85 5.88 13.78
CA ARG A 136 8.28 5.27 15.03
C ARG A 136 8.90 3.87 14.86
N GLY A 137 9.69 3.70 13.79
CA GLY A 137 10.37 2.43 13.51
C GLY A 137 9.50 1.34 12.91
N ARG A 138 8.25 1.64 12.55
CA ARG A 138 7.32 0.70 11.93
C ARG A 138 6.81 1.23 10.61
N ILE A 139 6.43 0.31 9.74
CA ILE A 139 5.81 0.69 8.47
C ILE A 139 4.39 1.18 8.75
N CYS A 140 4.06 2.35 8.17
CA CYS A 140 2.72 2.95 8.32
C CYS A 140 1.98 3.12 6.99
N GLY A 141 2.53 2.64 5.88
CA GLY A 141 1.86 2.66 4.59
C GLY A 141 2.68 1.95 3.53
N ILE A 142 2.02 1.22 2.66
CA ILE A 142 2.64 0.53 1.53
C ILE A 142 1.71 0.71 0.33
N CYS A 143 2.23 1.23 -0.77
CA CYS A 143 1.44 1.38 -1.98
C CYS A 143 2.31 1.19 -3.23
N PRO A 144 1.70 0.84 -4.37
CA PRO A 144 2.45 0.87 -5.63
C PRO A 144 2.77 2.32 -5.97
N LYS A 145 3.92 2.55 -6.56
CA LYS A 145 4.23 3.85 -7.11
C LYS A 145 3.27 4.12 -8.26
N PHE A 146 2.76 5.34 -8.36
CA PHE A 146 1.80 5.67 -9.41
C PHE A 146 2.38 5.40 -10.81
N LYS A 147 3.59 5.88 -11.07
CA LYS A 147 4.28 5.60 -12.33
C LYS A 147 5.16 4.37 -12.16
N GLN A 148 4.80 3.28 -12.84
CA GLN A 148 5.55 2.03 -12.78
C GLN A 148 6.72 2.00 -13.77
N LYS A 149 6.70 2.84 -14.78
CA LYS A 149 7.82 2.95 -15.71
C LYS A 149 8.95 3.77 -15.08
N LYS A 150 10.17 3.42 -15.48
CA LYS A 150 11.36 4.16 -15.04
C LYS A 150 11.30 5.63 -15.43
#